data_c92fee70dd419d77a20a3c148d8f38b0
#
_entry.id   c92fee70dd419d77a20a3c148d8f38b0
#
_cell.length_a   1.000
_cell.length_b   1.000
_cell.length_c   1.000
_cell.angle_alpha   90.00
_cell.angle_beta   90.00
_cell.angle_gamma   90.00
#
_symmetry.space_group_name_H-M   'P 1'
#
loop_
_entity.id
_entity.type
_entity.pdbx_description
1 polymer ?
#
loop_
_entity_poly.entity_id
_entity_poly.type
_entity_poly.pdbx_seq_one_letter_code
_entity_poly.pdbx_strand_id
1 'polypeptide(L)'
;MFDFEKPLSFHIEITDKCNARCVQCSRNRINWKGELEERPELCLTEITIDRYKKIFQNYQKQAKAVLFCGNMGDPMFAKDIYEISEYTLTNVLTDWHLKNKNDSLKIYTNGGMRSAKWWYD
;
A
#
# COMPACT_ATOMS: atom_id res chain seq x y z
N MET A 1 -5.76 -27.22 0.81
CA MET A 1 -6.38 -26.89 -0.50
C MET A 1 -6.94 -25.46 -0.39
N PHE A 2 -6.50 -24.58 -1.25
CA PHE A 2 -7.06 -23.23 -1.29
C PHE A 2 -8.46 -23.28 -1.91
N ASP A 3 -9.44 -22.78 -1.17
CA ASP A 3 -10.81 -22.65 -1.67
C ASP A 3 -10.91 -21.34 -2.46
N PHE A 4 -10.74 -21.43 -3.77
CA PHE A 4 -10.79 -20.29 -4.68
C PHE A 4 -12.19 -19.68 -4.85
N GLU A 5 -13.21 -20.26 -4.24
CA GLU A 5 -14.55 -19.69 -4.21
C GLU A 5 -14.71 -18.66 -3.09
N LYS A 6 -13.79 -18.62 -2.13
CA LYS A 6 -13.82 -17.60 -1.05
C LYS A 6 -13.13 -16.32 -1.49
N PRO A 7 -13.75 -15.17 -1.21
CA PRO A 7 -13.14 -13.87 -1.50
C PRO A 7 -11.77 -13.72 -0.82
N LEU A 8 -10.79 -13.25 -1.57
CA LEU A 8 -9.42 -13.06 -1.12
C LEU A 8 -9.26 -11.73 -0.37
N SER A 9 -8.32 -11.69 0.55
CA SER A 9 -7.85 -10.43 1.17
C SER A 9 -6.37 -10.28 0.87
N PHE A 10 -5.97 -9.09 0.41
CA PHE A 10 -4.59 -8.78 0.05
C PHE A 10 -4.00 -7.75 0.98
N HIS A 11 -2.80 -8.01 1.46
CA HIS A 11 -1.91 -7.01 2.06
C HIS A 11 -0.80 -6.71 1.07
N ILE A 12 -0.65 -5.45 0.70
CA ILE A 12 0.25 -5.04 -0.38
C ILE A 12 1.15 -3.91 0.10
N GLU A 13 2.44 -4.11 -0.01
CA GLU A 13 3.44 -3.05 0.16
C GLU A 13 3.73 -2.43 -1.20
N ILE A 14 3.24 -1.21 -1.40
CA ILE A 14 3.33 -0.51 -2.68
C ILE A 14 4.72 0.10 -2.88
N THR A 15 5.36 0.51 -1.78
CA THR A 15 6.68 1.15 -1.81
C THR A 15 7.44 0.91 -0.51
N ASP A 16 8.75 0.92 -0.59
CA ASP A 16 9.64 0.95 0.57
C ASP A 16 10.17 2.37 0.91
N LYS A 17 9.60 3.41 0.27
CA LYS A 17 9.89 4.82 0.56
C LYS A 17 9.02 5.32 1.70
N CYS A 18 9.57 6.15 2.58
CA CYS A 18 8.86 6.80 3.67
C CYS A 18 9.56 8.10 4.06
N ASN A 19 8.80 9.09 4.52
CA ASN A 19 9.34 10.35 5.03
C ASN A 19 9.50 10.36 6.57
N ALA A 20 9.03 9.34 7.27
CA ALA A 20 9.18 9.23 8.71
C ALA A 20 10.48 8.51 9.09
N ARG A 21 11.07 8.92 10.22
CA ARG A 21 12.30 8.34 10.78
C ARG A 21 12.03 7.72 12.16
N CYS A 22 11.03 6.84 12.23
CA CYS A 22 10.66 6.19 13.48
C CYS A 22 11.79 5.28 13.98
N VAL A 23 12.18 5.46 15.24
CA VAL A 23 13.32 4.75 15.84
C VAL A 23 13.14 3.22 15.82
N GLN A 24 11.91 2.76 16.06
CA GLN A 24 11.59 1.31 16.11
C GLN A 24 11.17 0.74 14.75
N CYS A 25 11.24 1.51 13.68
CA CYS A 25 10.89 1.03 12.35
C CYS A 25 11.98 0.12 11.80
N SER A 26 11.58 -1.01 11.22
CA SER A 26 12.50 -1.99 10.62
C SER A 26 13.36 -1.44 9.48
N ARG A 27 12.93 -0.30 8.85
CA ARG A 27 13.74 0.37 7.82
C ARG A 27 14.93 1.16 8.39
N ASN A 28 14.93 1.44 9.69
CA ASN A 28 15.99 2.18 10.37
C ASN A 28 16.85 1.27 11.24
N ARG A 29 18.05 1.72 11.52
CA ARG A 29 18.97 1.08 12.47
C ARG A 29 19.79 2.13 13.20
N ILE A 30 20.34 1.76 14.34
CA ILE A 30 21.38 2.55 15.01
C ILE A 30 22.73 2.10 14.44
N ASN A 31 23.49 3.04 13.91
CA ASN A 31 24.83 2.78 13.39
C ASN A 31 25.88 2.68 14.52
N TRP A 32 27.10 2.38 14.14
CA TRP A 32 28.22 2.21 15.09
C TRP A 32 28.58 3.48 15.88
N LYS A 33 28.12 4.67 15.42
CA LYS A 33 28.25 5.96 16.14
C LYS A 33 27.10 6.23 17.10
N GLY A 34 26.10 5.38 17.15
CA GLY A 34 24.88 5.57 17.94
C GLY A 34 23.86 6.48 17.27
N GLU A 35 23.96 6.74 15.96
CA GLU A 35 23.07 7.59 15.20
C GLU A 35 22.01 6.76 14.47
N LEU A 36 20.79 7.30 14.36
CA LEU A 36 19.71 6.69 13.60
C LEU A 36 19.94 6.92 12.09
N GLU A 37 20.01 5.84 11.34
CA GLU A 37 20.15 5.88 9.88
C GLU A 37 19.18 4.92 9.20
N GLU A 38 18.85 5.18 7.92
CA GLU A 38 18.14 4.21 7.09
C GLU A 38 19.05 3.02 6.77
N ARG A 39 18.43 1.84 6.68
CA ARG A 39 19.17 0.64 6.26
C ARG A 39 19.63 0.78 4.81
N PRO A 40 20.90 0.56 4.50
CA PRO A 40 21.41 0.69 3.13
C PRO A 40 20.86 -0.36 2.17
N GLU A 41 20.25 -1.43 2.71
CA GLU A 41 19.64 -2.50 1.92
C GLU A 41 18.29 -2.13 1.30
N LEU A 42 17.70 -0.98 1.68
CA LEU A 42 16.44 -0.50 1.09
C LEU A 42 16.66 -0.14 -0.39
N CYS A 43 15.80 -0.68 -1.24
CA CYS A 43 15.87 -0.42 -2.68
C CYS A 43 15.28 0.93 -3.06
N LEU A 44 14.45 1.53 -2.19
CA LEU A 44 13.74 2.79 -2.40
C LEU A 44 12.93 2.79 -3.71
N THR A 45 12.19 1.71 -3.92
CA THR A 45 11.37 1.48 -5.11
C THR A 45 9.88 1.65 -4.82
N GLU A 46 9.10 1.66 -5.86
CA GLU A 46 7.65 1.68 -5.81
C GLU A 46 7.06 0.89 -6.98
N ILE A 47 5.85 0.37 -6.79
CA ILE A 47 5.12 -0.29 -7.86
C ILE A 47 4.43 0.78 -8.73
N THR A 48 4.52 0.63 -10.05
CA THR A 48 3.78 1.47 -10.99
C THR A 48 2.38 0.94 -11.20
N ILE A 49 1.46 1.81 -11.65
CA ILE A 49 0.09 1.39 -11.99
C ILE A 49 0.05 0.29 -13.05
N ASP A 50 0.93 0.34 -14.05
CA ASP A 50 0.98 -0.69 -15.10
C ASP A 50 1.39 -2.05 -14.54
N ARG A 51 2.37 -2.08 -13.63
CA ARG A 51 2.79 -3.31 -12.97
C ARG A 51 1.72 -3.84 -12.03
N TYR A 52 1.04 -2.96 -11.32
CA TYR A 52 -0.08 -3.31 -10.45
C TYR A 52 -1.22 -3.96 -11.25
N LYS A 53 -1.64 -3.35 -12.36
CA LYS A 53 -2.64 -3.91 -13.27
C LYS A 53 -2.24 -5.29 -13.77
N LYS A 54 -0.98 -5.47 -14.14
CA LYS A 54 -0.46 -6.75 -14.63
C LYS A 54 -0.50 -7.85 -13.57
N ILE A 55 -0.23 -7.50 -12.30
CA ILE A 55 -0.33 -8.44 -11.18
C ILE A 55 -1.79 -8.85 -10.94
N PHE A 56 -2.70 -7.87 -10.93
CA PHE A 56 -4.10 -8.09 -10.56
C PHE A 56 -5.05 -8.40 -11.73
N GLN A 57 -4.56 -8.51 -12.96
CA GLN A 57 -5.38 -8.84 -14.13
C GLN A 57 -6.15 -10.15 -13.99
N ASN A 58 -5.60 -11.12 -13.23
CA ASN A 58 -6.22 -12.43 -12.99
C ASN A 58 -7.08 -12.48 -11.72
N TYR A 59 -7.18 -11.38 -10.98
CA TYR A 59 -7.92 -11.29 -9.70
C TYR A 59 -9.08 -10.29 -9.77
N GLN A 60 -9.62 -10.08 -10.96
CA GLN A 60 -10.72 -9.14 -11.18
C GLN A 60 -11.95 -9.51 -10.36
N LYS A 61 -12.47 -8.57 -9.55
CA LYS A 61 -13.66 -8.76 -8.71
C LYS A 61 -13.58 -9.93 -7.71
N GLN A 62 -12.36 -10.32 -7.32
CA GLN A 62 -12.16 -11.44 -6.38
C GLN A 62 -11.73 -11.02 -4.98
N ALA A 63 -11.28 -9.79 -4.80
CA ALA A 63 -10.85 -9.33 -3.50
C ALA A 63 -12.03 -8.83 -2.65
N LYS A 64 -12.14 -9.33 -1.43
CA LYS A 64 -13.04 -8.81 -0.39
C LYS A 64 -12.45 -7.55 0.25
N ALA A 65 -11.15 -7.55 0.48
CA ALA A 65 -10.44 -6.44 1.10
C ALA A 65 -9.03 -6.32 0.52
N VAL A 66 -8.58 -5.08 0.37
CA VAL A 66 -7.20 -4.75 0.03
C VAL A 66 -6.69 -3.77 1.06
N LEU A 67 -5.52 -4.05 1.62
CA LEU A 67 -4.82 -3.20 2.55
C LEU A 67 -3.50 -2.77 1.94
N PHE A 68 -3.35 -1.48 1.71
CA PHE A 68 -2.05 -0.88 1.44
C PHE A 68 -1.39 -0.56 2.77
N CYS A 69 -0.35 -1.30 3.10
CA CYS A 69 0.41 -1.15 4.31
C CYS A 69 1.88 -0.98 3.99
N GLY A 70 2.64 -0.61 4.99
CA GLY A 70 4.07 -0.50 4.84
C GLY A 70 4.77 -0.95 6.11
N ASN A 71 5.42 -2.12 6.05
CA ASN A 71 6.43 -2.47 7.03
C ASN A 71 7.71 -1.68 6.77
N MET A 72 7.98 -1.39 5.50
CA MET A 72 9.21 -0.74 5.04
C MET A 72 8.96 0.64 4.42
N GLY A 73 7.72 1.00 4.11
CA GLY A 73 7.40 2.26 3.46
C GLY A 73 6.04 2.81 3.85
N ASP A 74 5.72 3.98 3.35
CA ASP A 74 4.39 4.59 3.48
C ASP A 74 3.73 4.59 2.10
N PRO A 75 2.56 3.96 1.92
CA PRO A 75 1.88 3.88 0.62
C PRO A 75 1.66 5.23 -0.06
N MET A 76 1.44 6.29 0.74
CA MET A 76 1.21 7.64 0.21
C MET A 76 2.44 8.26 -0.44
N PHE A 77 3.61 7.62 -0.28
CA PHE A 77 4.84 8.03 -0.96
C PHE A 77 4.87 7.59 -2.43
N ALA A 78 4.10 6.56 -2.79
CA ALA A 78 4.05 6.06 -4.14
C ALA A 78 3.40 7.09 -5.09
N LYS A 79 4.03 7.29 -6.24
CA LYS A 79 3.59 8.27 -7.23
C LYS A 79 2.18 7.95 -7.74
N ASP A 80 1.93 6.70 -8.04
CA ASP A 80 0.70 6.22 -8.69
C ASP A 80 -0.35 5.75 -7.65
N ILE A 81 -0.28 6.18 -6.39
CA ILE A 81 -1.17 5.71 -5.32
C ILE A 81 -2.66 5.97 -5.63
N TYR A 82 -2.97 7.11 -6.26
CA TYR A 82 -4.33 7.45 -6.63
C TYR A 82 -4.86 6.47 -7.69
N GLU A 83 -4.16 6.29 -8.78
CA GLU A 83 -4.53 5.41 -9.89
C GLU A 83 -4.59 3.94 -9.46
N ILE A 84 -3.69 3.52 -8.56
CA ILE A 84 -3.69 2.19 -7.97
C ILE A 84 -4.93 2.00 -7.09
N SER A 85 -5.28 3.01 -6.28
CA SER A 85 -6.47 2.98 -5.42
C SER A 85 -7.76 2.90 -6.24
N GLU A 86 -7.88 3.75 -7.27
CA GLU A 86 -9.02 3.77 -8.18
C GLU A 86 -9.17 2.41 -8.91
N TYR A 87 -8.09 1.88 -9.46
CA TYR A 87 -8.10 0.57 -10.11
C TYR A 87 -8.49 -0.56 -9.14
N THR A 88 -8.02 -0.50 -7.90
CA THR A 88 -8.38 -1.47 -6.86
C THR A 88 -9.87 -1.45 -6.57
N LEU A 89 -10.45 -0.28 -6.39
CA LEU A 89 -11.87 -0.09 -6.12
C LEU A 89 -12.76 -0.52 -7.28
N THR A 90 -12.34 -0.25 -8.51
CA THR A 90 -13.16 -0.50 -9.70
C THR A 90 -13.01 -1.89 -10.27
N ASN A 91 -11.83 -2.51 -10.18
CA ASN A 91 -11.51 -3.75 -10.88
C ASN A 91 -11.18 -4.93 -9.96
N VAL A 92 -10.49 -4.70 -8.84
CA VAL A 92 -9.97 -5.80 -8.00
C VAL A 92 -10.98 -6.22 -6.94
N LEU A 93 -11.61 -5.26 -6.28
CA LEU A 93 -12.60 -5.54 -5.24
C LEU A 93 -13.90 -6.09 -5.83
N THR A 94 -14.52 -7.00 -5.07
CA THR A 94 -15.87 -7.51 -5.41
C THR A 94 -16.89 -6.38 -5.32
N ASP A 95 -18.03 -6.51 -5.98
CA ASP A 95 -19.11 -5.51 -5.92
C ASP A 95 -19.79 -5.42 -4.54
N TRP A 96 -19.45 -6.35 -3.64
CA TRP A 96 -19.90 -6.34 -2.26
C TRP A 96 -19.45 -5.09 -1.48
N HIS A 97 -18.29 -4.50 -1.82
CA HIS A 97 -17.82 -3.25 -1.22
C HIS A 97 -18.76 -2.06 -1.48
N LEU A 98 -19.51 -2.07 -2.58
CA LEU A 98 -20.51 -1.04 -2.89
C LEU A 98 -21.65 -1.02 -1.86
N LYS A 99 -21.90 -2.17 -1.21
CA LYS A 99 -22.93 -2.33 -0.18
C LYS A 99 -22.40 -2.10 1.24
N ASN A 100 -21.10 -2.30 1.45
CA ASN A 100 -20.43 -2.21 2.76
C ASN A 100 -19.22 -1.27 2.67
N LYS A 101 -19.50 0.03 2.74
CA LYS A 101 -18.54 1.12 2.50
C LYS A 101 -17.30 1.15 3.42
N ASN A 102 -17.26 0.35 4.49
CA ASN A 102 -16.25 0.56 5.54
C ASN A 102 -15.04 -0.37 5.50
N ASP A 103 -14.98 -1.42 4.64
CA ASP A 103 -13.96 -2.46 4.80
C ASP A 103 -13.21 -2.89 3.53
N SER A 104 -13.41 -2.22 2.39
CA SER A 104 -12.91 -2.76 1.12
C SER A 104 -11.49 -2.36 0.78
N LEU A 105 -11.14 -1.09 0.90
CA LEU A 105 -9.78 -0.59 0.70
C LEU A 105 -9.34 0.18 1.94
N LYS A 106 -8.20 -0.20 2.52
CA LYS A 106 -7.58 0.48 3.65
C LYS A 106 -6.17 0.92 3.28
N ILE A 107 -5.80 2.11 3.70
CA ILE A 107 -4.46 2.65 3.50
C ILE A 107 -3.90 3.03 4.88
N TYR A 108 -2.79 2.40 5.28
CA TYR A 108 -2.08 2.75 6.50
C TYR A 108 -0.94 3.69 6.16
N THR A 109 -1.03 4.91 6.68
CA THR A 109 -0.08 5.98 6.42
C THR A 109 0.23 6.76 7.69
N ASN A 110 1.40 7.36 7.74
CA ASN A 110 1.76 8.33 8.79
C ASN A 110 1.10 9.70 8.56
N GLY A 111 0.43 9.91 7.43
CA GLY A 111 -0.27 11.15 7.08
C GLY A 111 0.64 12.32 6.71
N GLY A 112 1.95 12.16 6.74
CA GLY A 112 2.92 13.23 6.52
C GLY A 112 3.19 13.56 5.04
N MET A 113 2.59 12.80 4.12
CA MET A 113 2.70 13.03 2.69
C MET A 113 1.42 13.67 2.15
N ARG A 114 1.54 14.40 1.07
CA ARG A 114 0.44 15.07 0.38
C ARG A 114 -0.10 16.30 1.13
N SER A 115 -0.55 17.27 0.36
CA SER A 115 -1.16 18.48 0.90
C SER A 115 -2.60 18.23 1.38
N ALA A 116 -3.10 19.10 2.25
CA ALA A 116 -4.50 19.07 2.67
C ALA A 116 -5.45 19.07 1.46
N LYS A 117 -5.16 19.89 0.44
CA LYS A 117 -5.93 19.95 -0.81
C LYS A 117 -6.05 18.57 -1.47
N TRP A 118 -4.96 17.82 -1.56
CA TRP A 118 -4.94 16.49 -2.15
C TRP A 118 -5.88 15.50 -1.44
N TRP A 119 -6.00 15.63 -0.10
CA TRP A 119 -6.86 14.76 0.69
C TRP A 119 -8.36 15.09 0.54
N TYR A 120 -8.69 16.32 0.13
CA TYR A 120 -10.07 16.78 -0.01
C TYR A 120 -10.61 16.70 -1.44
N ASP A 121 -9.75 16.67 -2.44
CA ASP A 121 -10.11 16.55 -3.85
C ASP A 121 -10.35 15.09 -4.24
#